data_4d03f18667e83b2c74af957c1f339007
#
_entry.id   4d03f18667e83b2c74af957c1f339007
#
_cell.length_a   1.000
_cell.length_b   1.000
_cell.length_c   1.000
_cell.angle_alpha   90.00
_cell.angle_beta   90.00
_cell.angle_gamma   90.00
#
_symmetry.space_group_name_H-M   'P 1'
#
loop_
_entity.id
_entity.type
_entity.pdbx_description
1 polymer ?
#
loop_
_entity_poly.entity_id
_entity_poly.type
_entity_poly.pdbx_seq_one_letter_code
_entity_poly.pdbx_strand_id
1 'polypeptide(L)'
;VDRSNPLFASTPLDEYVNIASNSMFLRGSRNYDIKYAPDSQEVIEYNKKNMTISMPDLSPYDTNISADLNFKYGCQWVGMCFQNFDSNMEYYDLFFSKTGHAFVLKPEHLRYIPVTIPEPTPQKPENSFAKREVSTDYYSFNI
;
A
#
# COMPACT_ATOMS: atom_id res chain seq x y z
N VAL A 1 15.33 2.79 11.51
CA VAL A 1 16.17 1.63 11.85
C VAL A 1 17.42 1.74 11.00
N ASP A 2 18.57 1.76 11.65
CA ASP A 2 19.85 1.85 10.96
C ASP A 2 20.19 0.47 10.37
N ARG A 3 20.08 0.34 9.05
CA ARG A 3 20.40 -0.88 8.30
C ARG A 3 21.89 -1.25 8.32
N SER A 4 22.76 -0.33 8.76
CA SER A 4 24.18 -0.62 8.91
C SER A 4 24.49 -1.47 10.14
N ASN A 5 23.52 -1.68 11.04
CA ASN A 5 23.72 -2.51 12.22
C ASN A 5 23.75 -4.00 11.85
N PRO A 6 24.88 -4.68 12.03
CA PRO A 6 25.07 -6.07 11.60
C PRO A 6 24.14 -7.08 12.32
N LEU A 7 23.49 -6.68 13.40
CA LEU A 7 22.49 -7.50 14.10
C LEU A 7 21.20 -7.69 13.28
N PHE A 8 20.94 -6.81 12.31
CA PHE A 8 19.74 -6.84 11.48
C PHE A 8 20.02 -7.25 10.01
N ALA A 9 21.27 -7.16 9.59
CA ALA A 9 21.71 -7.35 8.21
C ALA A 9 21.79 -8.82 7.78
N SER A 10 20.90 -9.68 8.09
CA SER A 10 20.77 -11.03 7.50
C SER A 10 19.71 -11.91 8.19
N THR A 11 18.83 -11.32 8.95
CA THR A 11 17.74 -12.09 9.57
C THR A 11 16.49 -12.05 8.72
N PRO A 12 15.68 -13.13 8.69
CA PRO A 12 14.35 -13.11 8.06
C PRO A 12 13.43 -11.99 8.60
N LEU A 13 13.83 -11.37 9.72
CA LEU A 13 13.15 -10.24 10.33
C LEU A 13 13.47 -8.90 9.66
N ASP A 14 14.45 -8.82 8.75
CA ASP A 14 14.81 -7.56 8.10
C ASP A 14 13.63 -6.98 7.28
N GLU A 15 12.82 -7.82 6.67
CA GLU A 15 11.58 -7.42 5.98
C GLU A 15 10.56 -6.82 6.96
N TYR A 16 10.45 -7.36 8.16
CA TYR A 16 9.50 -6.88 9.18
C TYR A 16 10.00 -5.63 9.91
N VAL A 17 11.28 -5.51 10.14
CA VAL A 17 11.92 -4.35 10.78
C VAL A 17 11.87 -3.10 9.90
N ASN A 18 11.61 -3.26 8.60
CA ASN A 18 11.43 -2.15 7.68
C ASN A 18 10.13 -1.36 7.88
N ILE A 19 9.20 -1.85 8.68
CA ILE A 19 7.97 -1.16 9.05
C ILE A 19 8.29 -0.19 10.20
N ALA A 20 9.09 0.83 9.92
CA ALA A 20 9.30 1.92 10.85
C ALA A 20 8.30 3.04 10.56
N SER A 21 7.82 3.70 11.63
CA SER A 21 7.01 4.92 11.50
C SER A 21 7.73 5.91 10.58
N ASN A 22 7.00 6.47 9.60
CA ASN A 22 7.52 7.35 8.55
C ASN A 22 8.53 6.72 7.57
N SER A 23 8.49 5.41 7.39
CA SER A 23 9.16 4.75 6.26
C SER A 23 8.38 4.96 4.96
N MET A 24 8.99 4.58 3.83
CA MET A 24 8.28 4.60 2.53
C MET A 24 7.05 3.67 2.52
N PHE A 25 7.01 2.65 3.39
CA PHE A 25 5.93 1.67 3.46
C PHE A 25 4.89 1.98 4.53
N LEU A 26 5.25 2.70 5.57
CA LEU A 26 4.39 3.01 6.70
C LEU A 26 4.38 4.51 6.96
N ARG A 27 3.19 5.09 6.89
CA ARG A 27 2.93 6.48 7.24
C ARG A 27 2.10 6.55 8.50
N GLY A 28 2.55 7.33 9.47
CA GLY A 28 1.74 7.77 10.60
C GLY A 28 1.01 9.05 10.23
N SER A 29 -0.30 9.08 10.34
CA SER A 29 -1.14 10.26 10.07
C SER A 29 -2.10 10.49 11.21
N ARG A 30 -2.42 11.76 11.50
CA ARG A 30 -3.53 12.08 12.37
C ARG A 30 -4.84 11.88 11.63
N ASN A 31 -5.90 11.56 12.36
CA ASN A 31 -7.23 11.42 11.76
C ASN A 31 -7.67 12.67 11.01
N TYR A 32 -7.29 13.87 11.52
CA TYR A 32 -7.52 15.13 10.84
C TYR A 32 -6.92 15.19 9.44
N ASP A 33 -5.69 14.72 9.27
CA ASP A 33 -4.99 14.73 7.98
C ASP A 33 -5.70 13.83 6.96
N ILE A 34 -6.26 12.73 7.43
CA ILE A 34 -7.01 11.78 6.59
C ILE A 34 -8.38 12.35 6.26
N LYS A 35 -9.11 12.84 7.26
CA LYS A 35 -10.47 13.37 7.11
C LYS A 35 -10.53 14.58 6.17
N TYR A 36 -9.53 15.43 6.22
CA TYR A 36 -9.45 16.66 5.45
C TYR A 36 -8.38 16.63 4.35
N ALA A 37 -8.00 15.44 3.91
CA ALA A 37 -7.07 15.30 2.81
C ALA A 37 -7.59 16.04 1.56
N PRO A 38 -6.78 16.91 0.95
CA PRO A 38 -7.17 17.64 -0.25
C PRO A 38 -7.54 16.73 -1.41
N ASP A 39 -6.84 15.62 -1.53
CA ASP A 39 -7.09 14.56 -2.50
C ASP A 39 -7.28 13.22 -1.78
N SER A 40 -8.53 12.84 -1.63
CA SER A 40 -8.89 11.55 -1.02
C SER A 40 -8.44 10.35 -1.86
N GLN A 41 -8.36 10.52 -3.17
CA GLN A 41 -7.95 9.46 -4.08
C GLN A 41 -6.44 9.16 -3.93
N GLU A 42 -5.61 10.18 -3.73
CA GLU A 42 -4.19 10.00 -3.45
C GLU A 42 -3.97 9.15 -2.19
N VAL A 43 -4.73 9.43 -1.12
CA VAL A 43 -4.66 8.65 0.12
C VAL A 43 -5.04 7.19 -0.11
N ILE A 44 -6.10 6.95 -0.87
CA ILE A 44 -6.55 5.60 -1.23
C ILE A 44 -5.48 4.87 -2.05
N GLU A 45 -4.94 5.50 -3.09
CA GLU A 45 -3.91 4.91 -3.95
C GLU A 45 -2.62 4.61 -3.17
N TYR A 46 -2.22 5.51 -2.27
CA TYR A 46 -1.12 5.25 -1.36
C TYR A 46 -1.40 4.01 -0.50
N ASN A 47 -2.59 3.93 0.10
CA ASN A 47 -2.98 2.83 0.99
C ASN A 47 -3.22 1.49 0.29
N LYS A 48 -3.31 1.46 -1.03
CA LYS A 48 -3.31 0.20 -1.81
C LYS A 48 -1.95 -0.49 -1.78
N LYS A 49 -0.87 0.28 -1.80
CA LYS A 49 0.51 -0.23 -1.93
C LYS A 49 1.31 -0.14 -0.64
N ASN A 50 0.92 0.77 0.24
CA ASN A 50 1.63 1.08 1.47
C ASN A 50 0.68 1.00 2.66
N MET A 51 1.22 1.13 3.87
CA MET A 51 0.44 1.09 5.10
C MET A 51 0.32 2.48 5.73
N THR A 52 -0.85 2.74 6.31
CA THR A 52 -1.10 3.93 7.11
C THR A 52 -1.59 3.53 8.49
N ILE A 53 -0.98 4.10 9.52
CA ILE A 53 -1.50 4.14 10.88
C ILE A 53 -2.24 5.47 11.04
N SER A 54 -3.53 5.42 11.26
CA SER A 54 -4.30 6.58 11.68
C SER A 54 -4.31 6.68 13.21
N MET A 55 -3.98 7.84 13.71
CA MET A 55 -3.91 8.10 15.14
C MET A 55 -4.96 9.15 15.53
N PRO A 56 -5.48 9.10 16.78
CA PRO A 56 -6.34 10.14 17.30
C PRO A 56 -5.70 11.51 17.19
N ASP A 57 -6.54 12.52 16.95
CA ASP A 57 -6.11 13.91 16.92
C ASP A 57 -5.67 14.35 18.32
N LEU A 58 -4.79 15.34 18.38
CA LEU A 58 -4.39 15.94 19.64
C LEU A 58 -5.58 16.67 20.26
N SER A 59 -6.10 16.12 21.33
CA SER A 59 -7.24 16.66 22.07
C SER A 59 -6.98 16.48 23.56
N PRO A 60 -7.46 17.41 24.41
CA PRO A 60 -7.46 17.18 25.86
C PRO A 60 -8.44 16.10 26.28
N TYR A 61 -9.29 15.63 25.38
CA TYR A 61 -10.28 14.58 25.62
C TYR A 61 -9.86 13.29 24.92
N ASP A 62 -9.92 12.17 25.62
CA ASP A 62 -9.63 10.83 25.09
C ASP A 62 -10.81 10.33 24.23
N THR A 63 -11.11 11.03 23.13
CA THR A 63 -12.17 10.63 22.21
C THR A 63 -11.62 9.72 21.13
N ASN A 64 -12.40 8.69 20.77
CA ASN A 64 -12.05 7.80 19.69
C ASN A 64 -12.39 8.39 18.32
N ILE A 65 -11.59 8.05 17.34
CA ILE A 65 -11.78 8.45 15.94
C ILE A 65 -12.73 7.49 15.24
N SER A 66 -13.35 7.95 14.14
CA SER A 66 -14.21 7.09 13.34
C SER A 66 -13.38 6.04 12.59
N ALA A 67 -13.45 4.80 13.02
CA ALA A 67 -12.81 3.69 12.32
C ALA A 67 -13.39 3.48 10.91
N ASP A 68 -14.71 3.63 10.74
CA ASP A 68 -15.38 3.52 9.43
C ASP A 68 -14.82 4.51 8.41
N LEU A 69 -14.63 5.76 8.82
CA LEU A 69 -14.01 6.77 7.96
C LEU A 69 -12.61 6.32 7.50
N ASN A 70 -11.78 5.91 8.43
CA ASN A 70 -10.40 5.51 8.14
C ASN A 70 -10.34 4.24 7.27
N PHE A 71 -11.25 3.30 7.48
CA PHE A 71 -11.36 2.10 6.64
C PHE A 71 -11.76 2.44 5.20
N LYS A 72 -12.64 3.42 4.99
CA LYS A 72 -13.01 3.91 3.65
C LYS A 72 -11.85 4.51 2.87
N TYR A 73 -10.88 5.10 3.56
CA TYR A 73 -9.63 5.56 2.95
C TYR A 73 -8.56 4.45 2.84
N GLY A 74 -8.88 3.24 3.27
CA GLY A 74 -7.99 2.11 3.20
C GLY A 74 -6.87 2.09 4.21
N CYS A 75 -6.99 2.83 5.32
CA CYS A 75 -6.04 2.76 6.43
C CYS A 75 -6.04 1.35 7.04
N GLN A 76 -4.87 0.79 7.26
CA GLN A 76 -4.74 -0.57 7.77
C GLN A 76 -4.81 -0.63 9.29
N TRP A 77 -4.26 0.37 9.95
CA TRP A 77 -4.22 0.45 11.39
C TRP A 77 -4.89 1.75 11.86
N VAL A 78 -5.84 1.58 12.75
CA VAL A 78 -6.58 2.69 13.34
C VAL A 78 -6.34 2.65 14.85
N GLY A 79 -5.64 3.65 15.36
CA GLY A 79 -5.37 3.79 16.79
C GLY A 79 -6.64 4.23 17.51
N MET A 80 -6.97 3.52 18.58
CA MET A 80 -8.13 3.80 19.43
C MET A 80 -7.70 4.06 20.86
N CYS A 81 -8.44 4.91 21.54
CA CYS A 81 -8.29 5.12 22.99
C CYS A 81 -9.10 4.06 23.74
N PHE A 82 -8.50 2.89 24.01
CA PHE A 82 -9.18 1.75 24.62
C PHE A 82 -9.68 2.01 26.05
N GLN A 83 -9.14 3.02 26.71
CA GLN A 83 -9.62 3.44 28.03
C GLN A 83 -10.97 4.15 27.99
N ASN A 84 -11.42 4.61 26.82
CA ASN A 84 -12.70 5.28 26.63
C ASN A 84 -13.59 4.47 25.68
N PHE A 85 -14.65 3.87 26.21
CA PHE A 85 -15.60 3.06 25.44
C PHE A 85 -16.76 3.91 24.96
N ASP A 86 -16.50 4.71 23.89
CA ASP A 86 -17.50 5.51 23.21
C ASP A 86 -18.09 4.76 21.99
N SER A 87 -19.03 5.39 21.28
CA SER A 87 -19.69 4.80 20.11
C SER A 87 -18.73 4.44 18.97
N ASN A 88 -17.60 5.14 18.82
CA ASN A 88 -16.59 4.79 17.83
C ASN A 88 -15.82 3.54 18.24
N MET A 89 -15.53 3.38 19.53
CA MET A 89 -14.90 2.18 20.07
C MET A 89 -15.82 0.98 19.99
N GLU A 90 -17.13 1.17 20.30
CA GLU A 90 -18.13 0.13 20.16
C GLU A 90 -18.21 -0.36 18.69
N TYR A 91 -18.24 0.56 17.73
CA TYR A 91 -18.22 0.21 16.31
C TYR A 91 -16.96 -0.60 15.94
N TYR A 92 -15.79 -0.16 16.41
CA TYR A 92 -14.52 -0.82 16.16
C TYR A 92 -14.49 -2.25 16.71
N ASP A 93 -14.94 -2.43 17.94
CA ASP A 93 -15.01 -3.75 18.58
C ASP A 93 -16.00 -4.66 17.84
N LEU A 94 -17.19 -4.17 17.54
CA LEU A 94 -18.21 -4.93 16.81
C LEU A 94 -17.74 -5.34 15.41
N PHE A 95 -16.97 -4.49 14.73
CA PHE A 95 -16.46 -4.80 13.41
C PHE A 95 -15.55 -6.03 13.43
N PHE A 96 -14.61 -6.11 14.36
CA PHE A 96 -13.70 -7.27 14.48
C PHE A 96 -14.38 -8.48 15.13
N SER A 97 -15.21 -8.27 16.12
CA SER A 97 -15.97 -9.34 16.78
C SER A 97 -16.90 -10.05 15.81
N LYS A 98 -17.56 -9.32 14.92
CA LYS A 98 -18.45 -9.87 13.89
C LYS A 98 -17.67 -10.71 12.86
N THR A 99 -16.47 -10.32 12.52
CA THR A 99 -15.63 -11.08 11.58
C THR A 99 -14.91 -12.25 12.25
N GLY A 100 -14.75 -12.22 13.56
CA GLY A 100 -14.02 -13.22 14.34
C GLY A 100 -12.51 -13.27 14.08
N HIS A 101 -11.98 -12.24 13.44
CA HIS A 101 -10.57 -12.17 13.06
C HIS A 101 -9.96 -10.81 13.40
N ALA A 102 -8.69 -10.83 13.84
CA ALA A 102 -7.92 -9.60 14.10
C ALA A 102 -7.51 -8.86 12.80
N PHE A 103 -7.52 -9.56 11.68
CA PHE A 103 -7.24 -8.99 10.36
C PHE A 103 -8.41 -9.22 9.43
N VAL A 104 -8.88 -8.17 8.79
CA VAL A 104 -9.98 -8.21 7.84
C VAL A 104 -9.47 -7.77 6.48
N LEU A 105 -9.76 -8.57 5.46
CA LEU A 105 -9.35 -8.24 4.10
C LEU A 105 -10.10 -7.01 3.60
N LYS A 106 -9.38 -6.03 3.07
CA LYS A 106 -9.97 -4.83 2.48
C LYS A 106 -10.90 -5.19 1.31
N PRO A 107 -11.94 -4.39 1.05
CA PRO A 107 -12.71 -4.48 -0.18
C PRO A 107 -11.81 -4.39 -1.43
N GLU A 108 -12.24 -4.97 -2.53
CA GLU A 108 -11.45 -5.09 -3.74
C GLU A 108 -10.93 -3.75 -4.27
N HIS A 109 -11.77 -2.70 -4.25
CA HIS A 109 -11.41 -1.36 -4.71
C HIS A 109 -10.33 -0.67 -3.85
N LEU A 110 -10.08 -1.15 -2.62
CA LEU A 110 -9.05 -0.67 -1.70
C LEU A 110 -7.80 -1.56 -1.67
N ARG A 111 -7.74 -2.59 -2.53
CA ARG A 111 -6.59 -3.49 -2.64
C ARG A 111 -5.74 -3.16 -3.85
N TYR A 112 -4.44 -3.40 -3.74
CA TYR A 112 -3.57 -3.44 -4.91
C TYR A 112 -3.80 -4.77 -5.65
N ILE A 113 -4.25 -4.68 -6.88
CA ILE A 113 -4.39 -5.83 -7.76
C ILE A 113 -3.30 -5.69 -8.83
N PRO A 114 -2.28 -6.56 -8.82
CA PRO A 114 -1.25 -6.51 -9.84
C PRO A 114 -1.86 -6.82 -11.21
N VAL A 115 -1.65 -5.93 -12.16
CA VAL A 115 -2.02 -6.17 -13.55
C VAL A 115 -0.89 -6.98 -14.20
N THR A 116 -1.17 -8.21 -14.56
CA THR A 116 -0.26 -9.00 -15.39
C THR A 116 -0.38 -8.49 -16.82
N ILE A 117 0.63 -7.76 -17.28
CA ILE A 117 0.72 -7.39 -18.70
C ILE A 117 1.16 -8.65 -19.44
N PRO A 118 0.34 -9.19 -20.37
CA PRO A 118 0.76 -10.33 -21.17
C PRO A 118 2.02 -9.97 -21.95
N GLU A 119 2.93 -10.92 -22.08
CA GLU A 119 4.13 -10.72 -22.89
C GLU A 119 3.69 -10.29 -24.30
N PRO A 120 4.36 -9.30 -24.90
CA PRO A 120 4.06 -8.89 -26.26
C PRO A 120 4.19 -10.09 -27.19
N THR A 121 3.24 -10.27 -28.07
CA THR A 121 3.32 -11.31 -29.10
C THR A 121 4.63 -11.15 -29.85
N PRO A 122 5.40 -12.23 -30.05
CA PRO A 122 6.66 -12.16 -30.78
C PRO A 122 6.41 -11.51 -32.15
N GLN A 123 7.23 -10.51 -32.45
CA GLN A 123 7.14 -9.81 -33.72
C GLN A 123 7.33 -10.80 -34.86
N LYS A 124 6.53 -10.66 -35.90
CA LYS A 124 6.76 -11.42 -37.13
C LYS A 124 8.17 -11.12 -37.67
N PRO A 125 8.88 -12.10 -38.22
CA PRO A 125 10.23 -11.90 -38.77
C PRO A 125 10.30 -10.70 -39.75
N GLU A 126 9.22 -10.42 -40.47
CA GLU A 126 9.08 -9.31 -41.39
C GLU A 126 9.15 -7.92 -40.73
N ASN A 127 8.77 -7.84 -39.44
CA ASN A 127 8.75 -6.62 -38.67
C ASN A 127 9.88 -6.56 -37.64
N SER A 128 10.83 -7.50 -37.70
CA SER A 128 11.98 -7.53 -36.80
C SER A 128 13.00 -6.49 -37.19
N PHE A 129 13.45 -5.70 -36.20
CA PHE A 129 14.60 -4.81 -36.35
C PHE A 129 15.94 -5.54 -36.19
N ALA A 130 15.93 -6.88 -36.15
CA ALA A 130 17.17 -7.65 -36.14
C ALA A 130 17.91 -7.42 -37.48
N LYS A 131 19.23 -7.23 -37.35
CA LYS A 131 20.10 -7.09 -38.52
C LYS A 131 19.90 -8.29 -39.44
N ARG A 132 19.57 -8.02 -40.69
CA ARG A 132 19.42 -9.02 -41.73
C ARG A 132 20.26 -8.64 -42.94
N GLU A 133 20.84 -9.63 -43.55
CA GLU A 133 21.55 -9.45 -44.78
C GLU A 133 20.54 -9.46 -45.94
N VAL A 134 20.55 -8.38 -46.73
CA VAL A 134 19.83 -8.31 -47.97
C VAL A 134 20.84 -8.41 -49.11
N SER A 135 20.76 -9.46 -49.88
CA SER A 135 21.69 -9.75 -50.98
C SER A 135 20.90 -9.83 -52.28
N THR A 136 21.43 -9.19 -53.30
CA THR A 136 20.97 -9.27 -54.66
C THR A 136 22.16 -9.63 -55.54
N ASP A 137 21.96 -9.93 -56.83
CA ASP A 137 23.01 -10.24 -57.76
C ASP A 137 24.06 -9.12 -57.93
N TYR A 138 23.76 -7.92 -57.47
CA TYR A 138 24.61 -6.74 -57.67
C TYR A 138 25.18 -6.16 -56.37
N TYR A 139 24.51 -6.37 -55.24
CA TYR A 139 24.94 -5.81 -53.95
C TYR A 139 24.41 -6.61 -52.77
N SER A 140 25.13 -6.55 -51.67
CA SER A 140 24.70 -7.07 -50.39
C SER A 140 24.91 -6.02 -49.32
N PHE A 141 23.93 -5.87 -48.43
CA PHE A 141 24.04 -4.97 -47.28
C PHE A 141 23.26 -5.52 -46.08
N ASN A 142 23.67 -5.11 -44.89
CA ASN A 142 23.01 -5.44 -43.63
C ASN A 142 22.12 -4.30 -43.21
N ILE A 143 20.86 -4.59 -42.91
CA ILE A 143 19.87 -3.66 -42.39
C ILE A 143 19.68 -3.93 -40.89
#